data_7a1e4a3283e2c433e6bb79152fb98d67
#
_entry.id   7a1e4a3283e2c433e6bb79152fb98d67
#
_cell.length_a   1.000
_cell.length_b   1.000
_cell.length_c   1.000
_cell.angle_alpha   90.00
_cell.angle_beta   90.00
_cell.angle_gamma   90.00
#
_symmetry.space_group_name_H-M   'P 1'
#
loop_
_entity.id
_entity.type
_entity.pdbx_description
1 polymer ?
#
loop_
_entity_poly.entity_id
_entity_poly.type
_entity_poly.pdbx_seq_one_letter_code
_entity_poly.pdbx_strand_id
1 'polypeptide(L)'
;MSALSPTKLPQNCLIVVAVALVDKDRRLLVQQRPEGKSMAGLWEFPGGKIEPGETPEAALVRELREELAIDVEAACLAPACFASDALGESHLLLLLYVCRKWQGAPEPIHASALRWVRPVELHALAMPPADKPLIGLLEALL
;
A
#
# COMPACT_ATOMS: atom_id res chain seq x y z
N MET A 1 -18.06 -22.21 -26.65
CA MET A 1 -17.62 -21.72 -26.75
C MET A 1 -16.59 -21.00 -26.26
N SER A 2 -16.58 -20.25 -26.01
CA SER A 2 -15.51 -19.47 -25.79
C SER A 2 -14.66 -19.83 -24.66
N ALA A 3 -13.42 -19.94 -24.90
CA ALA A 3 -12.43 -20.13 -23.89
C ALA A 3 -11.93 -18.81 -23.31
N LEU A 4 -12.75 -17.80 -23.37
CA LEU A 4 -12.37 -16.50 -22.84
C LEU A 4 -12.21 -16.56 -21.34
N SER A 5 -11.28 -15.77 -20.84
CA SER A 5 -11.07 -15.62 -19.41
C SER A 5 -12.34 -15.15 -18.71
N PRO A 6 -12.54 -15.55 -17.46
CA PRO A 6 -13.67 -15.05 -16.69
C PRO A 6 -13.68 -13.54 -16.65
N THR A 7 -14.86 -12.96 -16.81
CA THR A 7 -15.05 -11.50 -16.70
C THR A 7 -15.54 -11.10 -15.32
N LYS A 8 -15.76 -12.06 -14.44
CA LYS A 8 -16.20 -11.78 -13.08
C LYS A 8 -15.04 -11.91 -12.12
N LEU A 9 -15.04 -11.06 -11.10
CA LEU A 9 -14.10 -11.23 -9.99
C LEU A 9 -14.45 -12.52 -9.24
N PRO A 10 -13.43 -13.23 -8.68
CA PRO A 10 -13.70 -14.35 -7.81
C PRO A 10 -14.53 -13.92 -6.61
N GLN A 11 -15.22 -14.88 -5.99
CA GLN A 11 -15.99 -14.61 -4.78
C GLN A 11 -15.13 -14.04 -3.67
N ASN A 12 -13.87 -14.45 -3.60
CA ASN A 12 -12.92 -13.96 -2.60
C ASN A 12 -12.11 -12.81 -3.19
N CYS A 13 -12.69 -11.63 -3.17
CA CYS A 13 -11.97 -10.42 -3.55
C CYS A 13 -11.46 -9.73 -2.28
N LEU A 14 -10.14 -9.63 -2.16
CA LEU A 14 -9.50 -8.97 -1.03
C LEU A 14 -9.20 -7.53 -1.41
N ILE A 15 -9.71 -6.60 -0.62
CA ILE A 15 -9.42 -5.17 -0.81
C ILE A 15 -8.44 -4.73 0.25
N VAL A 16 -7.31 -4.22 -0.20
CA VAL A 16 -6.24 -3.72 0.65
C VAL A 16 -6.02 -2.25 0.34
N VAL A 17 -5.80 -1.46 1.37
CA VAL A 17 -5.48 -0.04 1.22
C VAL A 17 -4.03 0.18 1.57
N ALA A 18 -3.40 1.10 0.87
CA ALA A 18 -2.02 1.48 1.12
C ALA A 18 -1.84 2.97 0.88
N VAL A 19 -0.73 3.52 1.37
CA VAL A 19 -0.46 4.93 1.24
C VAL A 19 0.98 5.19 0.84
N ALA A 20 1.16 6.15 -0.06
CA ALA A 20 2.44 6.78 -0.31
C ALA A 20 2.50 8.04 0.55
N LEU A 21 3.18 7.96 1.69
CA LEU A 21 3.48 9.14 2.51
C LEU A 21 4.61 9.89 1.81
N VAL A 22 4.36 11.14 1.44
CA VAL A 22 5.31 11.93 0.67
C VAL A 22 5.82 13.07 1.55
N ASP A 23 7.13 13.12 1.76
CA ASP A 23 7.73 14.19 2.54
C ASP A 23 7.99 15.44 1.68
N LYS A 24 8.53 16.49 2.31
CA LYS A 24 8.83 17.75 1.64
C LYS A 24 9.88 17.63 0.54
N ASP A 25 10.71 16.58 0.59
CA ASP A 25 11.73 16.31 -0.41
C ASP A 25 11.28 15.32 -1.47
N ARG A 26 9.97 15.06 -1.55
CA ARG A 26 9.33 14.13 -2.49
C ARG A 26 9.80 12.70 -2.34
N ARG A 27 10.19 12.30 -1.14
CA ARG A 27 10.53 10.92 -0.85
C ARG A 27 9.30 10.20 -0.31
N LEU A 28 9.22 8.92 -0.59
CA LEU A 28 8.13 8.04 -0.17
C LEU A 28 8.59 7.13 0.94
N LEU A 29 7.71 6.86 1.88
CA LEU A 29 7.99 5.91 2.96
C LEU A 29 7.61 4.51 2.52
N VAL A 30 8.54 3.59 2.61
CA VAL A 30 8.30 2.16 2.47
C VAL A 30 8.74 1.44 3.72
N GLN A 31 8.10 0.31 4.01
CA GLN A 31 8.41 -0.51 5.17
C GLN A 31 8.79 -1.92 4.72
N GLN A 32 9.69 -2.54 5.47
CA GLN A 32 10.17 -3.88 5.17
C GLN A 32 9.37 -4.91 5.96
N ARG A 33 8.83 -5.90 5.27
CA ARG A 33 8.07 -6.98 5.91
C ARG A 33 8.99 -7.78 6.82
N PRO A 34 8.56 -8.04 8.07
CA PRO A 34 9.41 -8.71 9.04
C PRO A 34 9.59 -10.19 8.72
N GLU A 35 10.64 -10.78 9.30
CA GLU A 35 10.84 -12.22 9.21
C GLU A 35 9.68 -12.94 9.91
N GLY A 36 9.38 -14.16 9.44
CA GLY A 36 8.27 -14.94 9.95
C GLY A 36 6.92 -14.63 9.31
N LYS A 37 6.84 -13.60 8.48
CA LYS A 37 5.66 -13.26 7.69
C LYS A 37 5.86 -13.68 6.24
N SER A 38 4.76 -13.82 5.50
CA SER A 38 4.85 -14.05 4.06
C SER A 38 5.59 -12.89 3.41
N MET A 39 6.35 -13.17 2.36
CA MET A 39 7.12 -12.17 1.62
C MET A 39 8.09 -11.38 2.51
N ALA A 40 8.69 -12.05 3.52
CA ALA A 40 9.65 -11.43 4.42
C ALA A 40 10.79 -10.77 3.66
N GLY A 41 11.22 -9.59 4.14
CA GLY A 41 12.30 -8.85 3.53
C GLY A 41 11.90 -7.97 2.37
N LEU A 42 10.70 -8.11 1.82
CA LEU A 42 10.23 -7.24 0.74
C LEU A 42 9.79 -5.89 1.31
N TRP A 43 9.97 -4.86 0.50
CA TRP A 43 9.55 -3.50 0.84
C TRP A 43 8.16 -3.23 0.28
N GLU A 44 7.33 -2.58 1.06
CA GLU A 44 5.95 -2.31 0.66
C GLU A 44 5.49 -0.95 1.17
N PHE A 45 4.41 -0.43 0.58
CA PHE A 45 3.75 0.76 1.10
C PHE A 45 2.99 0.37 2.37
N PRO A 46 2.99 1.24 3.40
CA PRO A 46 2.18 1.01 4.59
C PRO A 46 0.70 0.88 4.27
N GLY A 47 0.01 0.03 4.99
CA GLY A 47 -1.42 -0.17 4.81
C GLY A 47 -1.87 -1.53 5.30
N GLY A 48 -3.04 -1.96 4.89
CA GLY A 48 -3.58 -3.24 5.29
C GLY A 48 -4.99 -3.48 4.77
N LYS A 49 -5.62 -4.50 5.32
CA LYS A 49 -6.97 -4.90 4.93
C LYS A 49 -8.03 -3.97 5.48
N ILE A 50 -9.09 -3.77 4.70
CA ILE A 50 -10.27 -3.07 5.16
C ILE A 50 -11.09 -4.03 6.01
N GLU A 51 -11.45 -3.62 7.21
CA GLU A 51 -12.31 -4.41 8.09
C GLU A 51 -13.78 -4.12 7.81
N PRO A 52 -14.69 -5.05 8.17
CA PRO A 52 -16.12 -4.84 7.96
C PRO A 52 -16.58 -3.53 8.58
N GLY A 53 -17.37 -2.77 7.80
CA GLY A 53 -17.91 -1.49 8.26
C GLY A 53 -16.98 -0.30 8.12
N GLU A 54 -15.73 -0.51 7.73
CA GLU A 54 -14.81 0.61 7.50
C GLU A 54 -14.88 1.09 6.05
N THR A 55 -14.72 2.41 5.86
CA THR A 55 -14.38 2.94 4.54
C THR A 55 -12.90 2.67 4.28
N PRO A 56 -12.45 2.71 3.03
CA PRO A 56 -11.02 2.60 2.73
C PRO A 56 -10.18 3.62 3.50
N GLU A 57 -10.65 4.86 3.60
CA GLU A 57 -9.94 5.92 4.32
C GLU A 57 -9.86 5.64 5.81
N ALA A 58 -10.96 5.19 6.42
CA ALA A 58 -10.96 4.85 7.84
C ALA A 58 -10.00 3.69 8.13
N ALA A 59 -9.99 2.69 7.26
CA ALA A 59 -9.06 1.56 7.39
C ALA A 59 -7.61 2.04 7.35
N LEU A 60 -7.31 2.95 6.42
CA LEU A 60 -5.94 3.44 6.28
C LEU A 60 -5.52 4.30 7.48
N VAL A 61 -6.40 5.15 7.99
CA VAL A 61 -6.14 5.91 9.22
C VAL A 61 -5.80 4.96 10.38
N ARG A 62 -6.58 3.91 10.55
CA ARG A 62 -6.34 2.90 11.58
C ARG A 62 -5.02 2.17 11.38
N GLU A 63 -4.76 1.71 10.17
CA GLU A 63 -3.53 0.97 9.86
C GLU A 63 -2.28 1.82 10.10
N LEU A 64 -2.30 3.09 9.75
CA LEU A 64 -1.16 3.98 9.94
C LEU A 64 -0.87 4.22 11.42
N ARG A 65 -1.91 4.29 12.24
CA ARG A 65 -1.72 4.39 13.69
C ARG A 65 -1.12 3.11 14.26
N GLU A 66 -1.64 1.96 13.84
CA GLU A 66 -1.16 0.67 14.32
C GLU A 66 0.26 0.34 13.84
N GLU A 67 0.57 0.61 12.59
CA GLU A 67 1.83 0.21 11.99
C GLU A 67 2.96 1.22 12.17
N LEU A 68 2.64 2.51 12.18
CA LEU A 68 3.63 3.58 12.14
C LEU A 68 3.52 4.57 13.30
N ALA A 69 2.51 4.44 14.16
CA ALA A 69 2.26 5.36 15.27
C ALA A 69 2.09 6.82 14.81
N ILE A 70 1.49 7.03 13.64
CA ILE A 70 1.17 8.37 13.14
C ILE A 70 -0.33 8.57 13.03
N ASP A 71 -0.75 9.82 13.11
CA ASP A 71 -2.13 10.22 12.97
C ASP A 71 -2.35 10.96 11.65
N VAL A 72 -3.31 10.47 10.88
CA VAL A 72 -3.68 11.04 9.59
C VAL A 72 -5.16 11.33 9.58
N GLU A 73 -5.54 12.48 9.06
CA GLU A 73 -6.95 12.79 8.85
C GLU A 73 -7.40 12.20 7.51
N ALA A 74 -8.59 11.61 7.49
CA ALA A 74 -9.13 11.00 6.28
C ALA A 74 -9.19 11.99 5.10
N ALA A 75 -9.46 13.27 5.40
CA ALA A 75 -9.51 14.30 4.37
C ALA A 75 -8.17 14.58 3.71
N CYS A 76 -7.06 14.15 4.33
CA CYS A 76 -5.71 14.30 3.77
C CYS A 76 -5.29 13.12 2.90
N LEU A 77 -6.13 12.10 2.79
CA LEU A 77 -5.86 10.93 1.96
C LEU A 77 -6.45 11.17 0.56
N ALA A 78 -5.58 11.33 -0.42
CA ALA A 78 -5.99 11.54 -1.80
C ALA A 78 -5.90 10.23 -2.58
N PRO A 79 -7.01 9.72 -3.14
CA PRO A 79 -6.95 8.53 -3.99
C PRO A 79 -6.02 8.79 -5.18
N ALA A 80 -5.10 7.87 -5.44
CA ALA A 80 -4.12 8.05 -6.50
C ALA A 80 -4.29 7.02 -7.61
N CYS A 81 -4.22 5.74 -7.28
CA CYS A 81 -4.29 4.68 -8.27
C CYS A 81 -4.61 3.36 -7.57
N PHE A 82 -4.74 2.31 -8.34
CA PHE A 82 -4.94 0.98 -7.78
C PHE A 82 -4.23 -0.07 -8.63
N ALA A 83 -3.98 -1.22 -8.02
CA ALA A 83 -3.48 -2.39 -8.72
C ALA A 83 -4.48 -3.53 -8.53
N SER A 84 -4.58 -4.37 -9.54
CA SER A 84 -5.46 -5.53 -9.55
C SER A 84 -4.62 -6.74 -9.91
N ASP A 85 -4.62 -7.75 -9.05
CA ASP A 85 -3.77 -8.90 -9.24
C ASP A 85 -4.44 -10.18 -8.74
N ALA A 86 -4.09 -11.28 -9.36
CA ALA A 86 -4.56 -12.59 -8.92
C ALA A 86 -3.78 -13.01 -7.66
N LEU A 87 -4.48 -13.59 -6.70
CA LEU A 87 -3.87 -14.06 -5.47
C LEU A 87 -4.36 -15.49 -5.22
N GLY A 88 -3.72 -16.47 -5.90
CA GLY A 88 -4.19 -17.84 -5.89
C GLY A 88 -5.60 -17.91 -6.49
N GLU A 89 -6.54 -18.47 -5.73
CA GLU A 89 -7.95 -18.52 -6.14
C GLU A 89 -8.71 -17.25 -5.78
N SER A 90 -8.04 -16.31 -5.12
CA SER A 90 -8.62 -15.03 -4.73
C SER A 90 -8.16 -13.95 -5.72
N HIS A 91 -8.68 -12.77 -5.53
CA HIS A 91 -8.27 -11.60 -6.30
C HIS A 91 -7.96 -10.44 -5.34
N LEU A 92 -6.89 -9.71 -5.63
CA LEU A 92 -6.45 -8.59 -4.81
C LEU A 92 -6.70 -7.28 -5.55
N LEU A 93 -7.36 -6.35 -4.86
CA LEU A 93 -7.42 -4.95 -5.28
C LEU A 93 -6.66 -4.13 -4.25
N LEU A 94 -5.58 -3.52 -4.69
CA LEU A 94 -4.74 -2.68 -3.84
C LEU A 94 -5.01 -1.23 -4.18
N LEU A 95 -5.65 -0.51 -3.26
CA LEU A 95 -6.00 0.90 -3.44
C LEU A 95 -4.91 1.76 -2.83
N LEU A 96 -4.25 2.58 -3.65
CA LEU A 96 -3.17 3.42 -3.19
C LEU A 96 -3.61 4.88 -3.10
N TYR A 97 -3.35 5.45 -1.92
CA TYR A 97 -3.58 6.86 -1.63
C TYR A 97 -2.25 7.58 -1.52
N VAL A 98 -2.27 8.89 -1.69
CA VAL A 98 -1.14 9.78 -1.41
C VAL A 98 -1.50 10.65 -0.22
N CYS A 99 -0.57 10.82 0.70
CA CYS A 99 -0.74 11.68 1.87
C CYS A 99 0.52 12.49 2.10
N ARG A 100 0.33 13.80 2.27
CA ARG A 100 1.45 14.73 2.48
C ARG A 100 1.42 15.39 3.85
N LYS A 101 0.40 15.09 4.67
CA LYS A 101 0.23 15.67 6.00
C LYS A 101 -0.10 14.59 7.01
N TRP A 102 0.67 14.55 8.09
CA TRP A 102 0.40 13.66 9.21
C TRP A 102 1.02 14.24 10.47
N GLN A 103 0.62 13.71 11.62
CA GLN A 103 1.19 14.06 12.91
C GLN A 103 2.00 12.89 13.45
N GLY A 104 3.15 13.19 14.02
CA GLY A 104 4.03 12.18 14.58
C GLY A 104 5.15 11.80 13.61
N ALA A 105 6.15 11.11 14.13
CA ALA A 105 7.24 10.57 13.33
C ALA A 105 6.97 9.08 13.10
N PRO A 106 6.97 8.61 11.85
CA PRO A 106 6.74 7.19 11.60
C PRO A 106 7.73 6.29 12.34
N GLU A 107 7.22 5.23 12.95
CA GLU A 107 8.00 4.24 13.68
C GLU A 107 7.70 2.84 13.14
N PRO A 108 8.70 1.96 13.03
CA PRO A 108 8.48 0.59 12.53
C PRO A 108 7.92 -0.31 13.64
N ILE A 109 6.63 -0.17 13.96
CA ILE A 109 6.01 -0.93 15.05
C ILE A 109 6.03 -2.43 14.75
N HIS A 110 5.70 -2.83 13.53
CA HIS A 110 5.70 -4.24 13.11
C HIS A 110 6.73 -4.56 12.04
N ALA A 111 7.13 -3.59 11.27
CA ALA A 111 8.10 -3.77 10.20
C ALA A 111 9.51 -3.95 10.75
N SER A 112 10.38 -4.61 9.96
CA SER A 112 11.80 -4.72 10.31
C SER A 112 12.53 -3.39 10.18
N ALA A 113 12.11 -2.55 9.22
CA ALA A 113 12.76 -1.28 8.95
C ALA A 113 11.82 -0.36 8.18
N LEU A 114 12.11 0.93 8.23
CA LEU A 114 11.48 1.96 7.38
C LEU A 114 12.56 2.60 6.53
N ARG A 115 12.18 3.07 5.35
CA ARG A 115 13.09 3.73 4.44
C ARG A 115 12.36 4.80 3.65
N TRP A 116 12.97 5.99 3.57
CA TRP A 116 12.48 7.05 2.70
C TRP A 116 13.23 6.98 1.38
N VAL A 117 12.50 6.87 0.29
CA VAL A 117 13.09 6.70 -1.05
C VAL A 117 12.45 7.63 -2.05
N ARG A 118 13.20 8.01 -3.07
CA ARG A 118 12.63 8.73 -4.20
C ARG A 118 11.84 7.76 -5.08
N PRO A 119 10.82 8.23 -5.80
CA PRO A 119 10.02 7.32 -6.65
C PRO A 119 10.88 6.46 -7.58
N VAL A 120 11.92 7.02 -8.18
CA VAL A 120 12.80 6.28 -9.11
C VAL A 120 13.54 5.14 -8.41
N GLU A 121 13.83 5.29 -7.12
CA GLU A 121 14.53 4.26 -6.35
C GLU A 121 13.67 3.03 -6.07
N LEU A 122 12.35 3.15 -6.20
CA LEU A 122 11.44 2.02 -5.99
C LEU A 122 11.73 0.87 -6.96
N HIS A 123 12.21 1.17 -8.16
CA HIS A 123 12.52 0.13 -9.14
C HIS A 123 13.64 -0.81 -8.68
N ALA A 124 14.51 -0.32 -7.79
CA ALA A 124 15.62 -1.11 -7.28
C ALA A 124 15.27 -1.92 -6.03
N LEU A 125 14.08 -1.73 -5.48
CA LEU A 125 13.64 -2.45 -4.29
C LEU A 125 12.91 -3.74 -4.64
N ALA A 126 13.12 -4.77 -3.83
CA ALA A 126 12.32 -5.99 -3.92
C ALA A 126 10.96 -5.70 -3.27
N MET A 127 9.90 -5.75 -4.05
CA MET A 127 8.54 -5.46 -3.61
C MET A 127 7.58 -6.59 -3.97
N PRO A 128 6.46 -6.74 -3.23
CA PRO A 128 5.44 -7.68 -3.62
C PRO A 128 4.94 -7.41 -5.05
N PRO A 129 4.51 -8.45 -5.79
CA PRO A 129 4.08 -8.28 -7.18
C PRO A 129 2.99 -7.23 -7.39
N ALA A 130 2.04 -7.11 -6.45
CA ALA A 130 0.94 -6.16 -6.57
C ALA A 130 1.38 -4.71 -6.43
N ASP A 131 2.51 -4.45 -5.76
CA ASP A 131 3.02 -3.09 -5.57
C ASP A 131 3.76 -2.58 -6.80
N LYS A 132 4.36 -3.48 -7.58
CA LYS A 132 5.19 -3.10 -8.72
C LYS A 132 4.49 -2.24 -9.78
N PRO A 133 3.25 -2.55 -10.18
CA PRO A 133 2.56 -1.72 -11.16
C PRO A 133 2.33 -0.28 -10.70
N LEU A 134 2.35 -0.05 -9.38
CA LEU A 134 2.10 1.28 -8.82
C LEU A 134 3.30 2.21 -8.99
N ILE A 135 4.50 1.67 -9.18
CA ILE A 135 5.73 2.47 -9.26
C ILE A 135 5.68 3.48 -10.39
N GLY A 136 5.36 3.02 -11.60
CA GLY A 136 5.27 3.90 -12.76
C GLY A 136 4.21 4.97 -12.61
N LEU A 137 3.08 4.60 -11.99
CA LEU A 137 1.99 5.55 -11.74
C LEU A 137 2.43 6.62 -10.74
N LEU A 138 3.15 6.23 -9.69
CA LEU A 138 3.66 7.18 -8.71
C LEU A 138 4.70 8.11 -9.31
N GLU A 139 5.59 7.60 -10.16
CA GLU A 139 6.57 8.44 -10.84
C GLU A 139 5.89 9.50 -11.71
N ALA A 140 4.83 9.15 -12.39
CA ALA A 140 4.08 10.09 -13.21
C ALA A 140 3.31 11.11 -12.38
N LEU A 141 2.89 10.72 -11.17
CA LEU A 141 2.06 11.56 -10.30
C LEU A 141 2.91 12.51 -9.46
N LEU A 142 4.08 12.11 -9.05
CA LEU A 142 4.98 12.84 -8.16
C LEU A 142 6.21 13.38 -8.93
#